data_b9d9cee3ae14a8049b3c7f6ea7561438
#
_entry.id   b9d9cee3ae14a8049b3c7f6ea7561438
#
_cell.length_a   1.000
_cell.length_b   1.000
_cell.length_c   1.000
_cell.angle_alpha   90.00
_cell.angle_beta   90.00
_cell.angle_gamma   90.00
#
_symmetry.space_group_name_H-M   'P 1'
#
loop_
_entity.id
_entity.type
_entity.pdbx_description
1 polymer ?
#
loop_
_entity_poly.entity_id
_entity_poly.type
_entity_poly.pdbx_seq_one_letter_code
_entity_poly.pdbx_strand_id
1 'polypeptide(L)'
;IDNISGNLFEDQKGFQGLHQDLKFLENYPYIEKFLRNLFCYQCDTQKEADERLLWVLAWMSKSFVNYDKRRTAIVIHGAEGTGKDTFVNLFFKRYFSEKFCSVVSNEELKSNFTSQKLASCLLCQMNEIKGDFRDGNTVFDKIKTLITEREFKYELKGQNSLYLPCYFNVIICSNDTKPIQVSDTARRYSVF
;
A
#
# COMPACT_ATOMS: atom_id res chain seq x y z
N ILE A 1 -6.15 -16.98 2.66
CA ILE A 1 -7.48 -16.37 2.49
C ILE A 1 -7.98 -15.84 3.83
N ASP A 2 -7.66 -16.48 4.96
CA ASP A 2 -8.20 -16.14 6.29
C ASP A 2 -7.60 -14.88 6.95
N ASN A 3 -6.54 -14.30 6.41
CA ASN A 3 -5.86 -13.15 7.03
C ASN A 3 -6.43 -11.77 6.68
N ILE A 4 -7.33 -11.68 5.70
CA ILE A 4 -7.97 -10.41 5.36
C ILE A 4 -9.00 -10.02 6.42
N SER A 5 -9.67 -10.99 7.02
CA SER A 5 -10.73 -10.76 8.03
C SER A 5 -10.22 -10.14 9.34
N GLY A 6 -9.04 -10.54 9.82
CA GLY A 6 -8.48 -10.02 11.08
C GLY A 6 -8.09 -8.52 11.01
N ASN A 7 -7.57 -8.07 9.87
CA ASN A 7 -7.15 -6.68 9.67
C ASN A 7 -8.31 -5.73 9.36
N LEU A 8 -9.38 -6.23 8.75
CA LEU A 8 -10.58 -5.46 8.47
C LEU A 8 -11.27 -4.95 9.76
N PHE A 9 -11.26 -5.75 10.84
CA PHE A 9 -12.00 -5.45 12.06
C PHE A 9 -11.27 -4.48 13.02
N GLU A 10 -9.95 -4.52 13.12
CA GLU A 10 -9.21 -3.59 13.99
C GLU A 10 -9.21 -2.14 13.46
N ASP A 11 -9.20 -1.97 12.14
CA ASP A 11 -9.29 -0.66 11.52
C ASP A 11 -10.73 -0.09 11.47
N GLN A 12 -11.77 -0.91 11.61
CA GLN A 12 -13.17 -0.45 11.58
C GLN A 12 -13.53 0.55 12.68
N LYS A 13 -12.89 0.51 13.85
CA LYS A 13 -13.11 1.50 14.91
C LYS A 13 -12.74 2.93 14.51
N GLY A 14 -11.94 3.10 13.46
CA GLY A 14 -11.59 4.40 12.89
C GLY A 14 -12.52 4.87 11.75
N PHE A 15 -13.51 4.07 11.36
CA PHE A 15 -14.38 4.33 10.20
C PHE A 15 -15.71 4.99 10.52
N GLN A 16 -15.94 5.42 11.77
CA GLN A 16 -17.14 6.17 12.10
C GLN A 16 -17.14 7.49 11.34
N GLY A 17 -17.92 7.55 10.26
CA GLY A 17 -18.12 8.76 9.44
C GLY A 17 -17.82 8.65 7.95
N LEU A 18 -17.22 7.56 7.46
CA LEU A 18 -17.17 7.30 6.02
C LEU A 18 -18.47 6.59 5.58
N HIS A 19 -18.96 6.95 4.40
CA HIS A 19 -20.17 6.35 3.84
C HIS A 19 -20.18 4.84 4.05
N GLN A 20 -21.18 4.36 4.80
CA GLN A 20 -21.32 2.94 5.13
C GLN A 20 -21.82 2.11 3.93
N ASP A 21 -22.03 2.74 2.79
CA ASP A 21 -22.47 2.08 1.56
C ASP A 21 -21.67 2.51 0.34
N LEU A 22 -21.66 1.67 -0.68
CA LEU A 22 -20.99 1.90 -1.95
C LEU A 22 -21.87 2.62 -2.98
N LYS A 23 -23.06 3.12 -2.59
CA LYS A 23 -24.04 3.73 -3.51
C LYS A 23 -23.46 4.90 -4.30
N PHE A 24 -22.53 5.66 -3.72
CA PHE A 24 -21.89 6.74 -4.45
C PHE A 24 -21.16 6.26 -5.72
N LEU A 25 -20.70 5.01 -5.77
CA LEU A 25 -20.02 4.43 -6.94
C LEU A 25 -20.98 4.17 -8.10
N GLU A 26 -22.31 4.10 -7.86
CA GLU A 26 -23.31 3.97 -8.91
C GLU A 26 -23.23 5.13 -9.92
N ASN A 27 -22.78 6.31 -9.46
CA ASN A 27 -22.52 7.47 -10.31
C ASN A 27 -21.20 7.36 -11.12
N TYR A 28 -20.37 6.36 -10.81
CA TYR A 28 -19.05 6.17 -11.42
C TYR A 28 -18.82 4.71 -11.85
N PRO A 29 -19.66 4.16 -12.74
CA PRO A 29 -19.67 2.72 -13.03
C PRO A 29 -18.34 2.19 -13.59
N TYR A 30 -17.60 2.99 -14.33
CA TYR A 30 -16.29 2.59 -14.85
C TYR A 30 -15.23 2.52 -13.74
N ILE A 31 -15.28 3.42 -12.78
CA ILE A 31 -14.39 3.42 -11.62
C ILE A 31 -14.72 2.22 -10.73
N GLU A 32 -15.99 1.99 -10.45
CA GLU A 32 -16.44 0.82 -9.68
C GLU A 32 -15.97 -0.47 -10.33
N LYS A 33 -16.24 -0.65 -11.61
CA LYS A 33 -15.83 -1.84 -12.37
C LYS A 33 -14.31 -2.04 -12.32
N PHE A 34 -13.55 -0.97 -12.49
CA PHE A 34 -12.08 -1.03 -12.42
C PHE A 34 -11.58 -1.47 -11.03
N LEU A 35 -12.11 -0.86 -9.97
CA LEU A 35 -11.73 -1.20 -8.60
C LEU A 35 -12.16 -2.62 -8.21
N ARG A 36 -13.35 -3.05 -8.60
CA ARG A 36 -13.81 -4.44 -8.37
C ARG A 36 -12.94 -5.46 -9.11
N ASN A 37 -12.59 -5.19 -10.34
CA ASN A 37 -11.68 -6.07 -11.10
C ASN A 37 -10.30 -6.17 -10.45
N LEU A 38 -9.80 -5.09 -9.86
CA LEU A 38 -8.47 -5.06 -9.27
C LEU A 38 -8.43 -5.70 -7.88
N PHE A 39 -9.46 -5.47 -7.06
CA PHE A 39 -9.44 -5.83 -5.64
C PHE A 39 -10.36 -6.97 -5.25
N CYS A 40 -11.35 -7.30 -6.08
CA CYS A 40 -12.42 -8.22 -5.69
C CYS A 40 -12.55 -9.46 -6.59
N TYR A 41 -11.61 -9.69 -7.50
CA TYR A 41 -11.70 -10.79 -8.47
C TYR A 41 -11.68 -12.20 -7.85
N GLN A 42 -11.22 -12.33 -6.59
CA GLN A 42 -11.16 -13.59 -5.86
C GLN A 42 -12.24 -13.70 -4.77
N CYS A 43 -13.22 -12.79 -4.74
CA CYS A 43 -14.27 -12.85 -3.76
C CYS A 43 -15.35 -13.86 -4.18
N ASP A 44 -15.74 -14.72 -3.26
CA ASP A 44 -16.78 -15.74 -3.51
C ASP A 44 -18.19 -15.15 -3.43
N THR A 45 -18.37 -14.05 -2.71
CA THR A 45 -19.68 -13.41 -2.49
C THR A 45 -19.62 -11.91 -2.76
N GLN A 46 -20.79 -11.36 -3.15
CA GLN A 46 -20.94 -9.91 -3.31
C GLN A 46 -20.66 -9.16 -2.00
N LYS A 47 -21.09 -9.70 -0.87
CA LYS A 47 -20.85 -9.11 0.45
C LYS A 47 -19.36 -8.97 0.74
N GLU A 48 -18.59 -10.02 0.48
CA GLU A 48 -17.13 -9.99 0.65
C GLU A 48 -16.48 -8.95 -0.27
N ALA A 49 -16.92 -8.90 -1.53
CA ALA A 49 -16.45 -7.92 -2.50
C ALA A 49 -16.73 -6.47 -2.03
N ASP A 50 -17.91 -6.22 -1.49
CA ASP A 50 -18.29 -4.90 -1.00
C ASP A 50 -17.51 -4.51 0.25
N GLU A 51 -17.32 -5.41 1.20
CA GLU A 51 -16.49 -5.19 2.40
C GLU A 51 -15.03 -4.89 2.02
N ARG A 52 -14.48 -5.65 1.08
CA ARG A 52 -13.12 -5.46 0.57
C ARG A 52 -12.94 -4.12 -0.12
N LEU A 53 -13.89 -3.75 -0.97
CA LEU A 53 -13.87 -2.46 -1.67
C LEU A 53 -14.02 -1.28 -0.70
N LEU A 54 -14.92 -1.37 0.27
CA LEU A 54 -15.07 -0.39 1.33
C LEU A 54 -13.76 -0.18 2.11
N TRP A 55 -13.07 -1.26 2.45
CA TRP A 55 -11.77 -1.18 3.13
C TRP A 55 -10.73 -0.41 2.30
N VAL A 56 -10.60 -0.74 1.00
CA VAL A 56 -9.67 -0.04 0.09
C VAL A 56 -9.99 1.44 0.01
N LEU A 57 -11.25 1.79 -0.21
CA LEU A 57 -11.70 3.18 -0.32
C LEU A 57 -11.45 3.97 0.96
N ALA A 58 -11.64 3.35 2.09
CA ALA A 58 -11.38 3.96 3.38
C ALA A 58 -9.88 4.14 3.65
N TRP A 59 -9.05 3.17 3.27
CA TRP A 59 -7.60 3.32 3.34
C TRP A 59 -7.14 4.50 2.47
N MET A 60 -7.67 4.61 1.25
CA MET A 60 -7.41 5.73 0.34
C MET A 60 -7.88 7.06 0.94
N SER A 61 -9.11 7.13 1.43
CA SER A 61 -9.69 8.35 2.00
C SER A 61 -8.85 8.90 3.14
N LYS A 62 -8.45 8.06 4.09
CA LYS A 62 -7.59 8.48 5.20
C LYS A 62 -6.21 8.94 4.72
N SER A 63 -5.67 8.29 3.70
CA SER A 63 -4.40 8.68 3.10
C SER A 63 -4.49 10.05 2.39
N PHE A 64 -5.64 10.36 1.77
CA PHE A 64 -5.84 11.59 1.02
C PHE A 64 -6.23 12.78 1.90
N VAL A 65 -7.20 12.58 2.78
CA VAL A 65 -7.81 13.69 3.51
C VAL A 65 -6.94 14.14 4.70
N ASN A 66 -6.44 13.18 5.46
CA ASN A 66 -5.73 13.49 6.70
C ASN A 66 -4.21 13.41 6.55
N TYR A 67 -3.72 12.92 5.41
CA TYR A 67 -2.30 12.55 5.24
C TYR A 67 -1.81 11.60 6.35
N ASP A 68 -2.72 10.77 6.86
CA ASP A 68 -2.44 9.88 7.97
C ASP A 68 -1.53 8.74 7.52
N LYS A 69 -0.47 8.52 8.27
CA LYS A 69 0.37 7.34 8.12
C LYS A 69 -0.42 6.09 8.47
N ARG A 70 -0.71 5.27 7.45
CA ARG A 70 -1.31 3.94 7.65
C ARG A 70 -0.24 2.94 8.04
N ARG A 71 -0.54 2.12 9.03
CA ARG A 71 0.36 1.04 9.46
C ARG A 71 0.12 -0.26 8.69
N THR A 72 -0.64 -0.16 7.61
CA THR A 72 -0.97 -1.27 6.70
C THR A 72 -0.66 -0.85 5.28
N ALA A 73 0.07 -1.68 4.55
CA ALA A 73 0.31 -1.51 3.12
C ALA A 73 -0.73 -2.27 2.30
N ILE A 74 -1.13 -1.69 1.18
CA ILE A 74 -1.88 -2.42 0.14
C ILE A 74 -0.87 -3.20 -0.70
N VAL A 75 -1.13 -4.49 -0.89
CA VAL A 75 -0.36 -5.36 -1.79
C VAL A 75 -1.26 -5.81 -2.92
N ILE A 76 -0.93 -5.42 -4.14
CA ILE A 76 -1.68 -5.80 -5.34
C ILE A 76 -0.79 -6.75 -6.14
N HIS A 77 -1.24 -7.98 -6.30
CA HIS A 77 -0.54 -8.96 -7.11
C HIS A 77 -1.40 -9.46 -8.27
N GLY A 78 -0.75 -9.98 -9.30
CA GLY A 78 -1.45 -10.53 -10.47
C GLY A 78 -0.66 -10.35 -11.74
N ALA A 79 -1.17 -10.89 -12.84
CA ALA A 79 -0.52 -10.83 -14.15
C ALA A 79 -0.18 -9.41 -14.59
N GLU A 80 0.76 -9.27 -15.49
CA GLU A 80 1.05 -8.00 -16.14
C GLU A 80 -0.19 -7.47 -16.89
N GLY A 81 -0.35 -6.14 -16.90
CA GLY A 81 -1.48 -5.51 -17.59
C GLY A 81 -2.81 -5.50 -16.81
N THR A 82 -2.87 -6.01 -15.58
CA THR A 82 -4.13 -6.03 -14.78
C THR A 82 -4.53 -4.67 -14.20
N GLY A 83 -3.72 -3.62 -14.40
CA GLY A 83 -4.08 -2.26 -13.96
C GLY A 83 -3.47 -1.81 -12.63
N LYS A 84 -2.52 -2.55 -12.06
CA LYS A 84 -1.82 -2.19 -10.80
C LYS A 84 -1.21 -0.78 -10.84
N ASP A 85 -0.39 -0.51 -11.86
CA ASP A 85 0.21 0.82 -12.05
C ASP A 85 -0.82 1.88 -12.44
N THR A 86 -1.86 1.48 -13.18
CA THR A 86 -2.99 2.37 -13.53
C THR A 86 -3.68 2.86 -12.27
N PHE A 87 -3.90 1.99 -11.29
CA PHE A 87 -4.48 2.37 -10.00
C PHE A 87 -3.64 3.45 -9.30
N VAL A 88 -2.34 3.23 -9.17
CA VAL A 88 -1.46 4.22 -8.54
C VAL A 88 -1.42 5.54 -9.32
N ASN A 89 -1.32 5.46 -10.64
CA ASN A 89 -1.23 6.65 -11.49
C ASN A 89 -2.51 7.49 -11.45
N LEU A 90 -3.69 6.86 -11.58
CA LEU A 90 -4.97 7.57 -11.64
C LEU A 90 -5.39 8.14 -10.29
N PHE A 91 -5.25 7.38 -9.22
CA PHE A 91 -5.79 7.78 -7.92
C PHE A 91 -4.80 8.52 -7.05
N PHE A 92 -3.50 8.21 -7.13
CA PHE A 92 -2.51 8.80 -6.24
C PHE A 92 -1.64 9.85 -6.93
N LYS A 93 -0.97 9.53 -8.03
CA LYS A 93 -0.10 10.52 -8.68
C LYS A 93 -0.88 11.71 -9.21
N ARG A 94 -2.11 11.48 -9.65
CA ARG A 94 -2.99 12.56 -10.13
C ARG A 94 -3.51 13.43 -8.99
N TYR A 95 -3.72 12.86 -7.80
CA TYR A 95 -4.19 13.58 -6.62
C TYR A 95 -3.05 14.31 -5.91
N PHE A 96 -1.96 13.62 -5.59
CA PHE A 96 -0.83 14.18 -4.86
C PHE A 96 0.18 14.93 -5.73
N SER A 97 0.11 14.83 -7.04
CA SER A 97 1.20 15.10 -7.99
C SER A 97 2.30 14.02 -7.96
N GLU A 98 2.95 13.81 -9.09
CA GLU A 98 4.09 12.88 -9.21
C GLU A 98 5.23 13.22 -8.24
N LYS A 99 5.38 14.49 -7.90
CA LYS A 99 6.40 15.00 -6.98
C LYS A 99 6.33 14.36 -5.58
N PHE A 100 5.13 13.98 -5.14
CA PHE A 100 4.91 13.39 -3.81
C PHE A 100 4.70 11.88 -3.85
N CYS A 101 4.88 11.26 -5.02
CA CYS A 101 4.78 9.82 -5.20
C CYS A 101 6.14 9.28 -5.64
N SER A 102 6.70 8.38 -4.86
CA SER A 102 7.98 7.75 -5.20
C SER A 102 7.79 6.30 -5.58
N VAL A 103 8.50 5.87 -6.60
CA VAL A 103 8.60 4.45 -6.97
C VAL A 103 9.96 3.93 -6.49
N VAL A 104 9.94 2.84 -5.77
CA VAL A 104 11.14 2.23 -5.18
C VAL A 104 11.24 0.78 -5.65
N SER A 105 12.38 0.43 -6.24
CA SER A 105 12.69 -0.92 -6.65
C SER A 105 13.31 -1.75 -5.52
N ASN A 106 13.44 -3.05 -5.77
CA ASN A 106 14.10 -3.97 -4.84
C ASN A 106 15.58 -3.59 -4.59
N GLU A 107 16.28 -3.18 -5.64
CA GLU A 107 17.70 -2.75 -5.57
C GLU A 107 17.83 -1.47 -4.75
N GLU A 108 16.92 -0.54 -4.95
CA GLU A 108 16.90 0.70 -4.18
C GLU A 108 16.60 0.46 -2.70
N LEU A 109 15.72 -0.49 -2.36
CA LEU A 109 15.48 -0.89 -0.98
C LEU A 109 16.72 -1.45 -0.30
N LYS A 110 17.61 -2.12 -1.05
CA LYS A 110 18.89 -2.60 -0.53
C LYS A 110 19.90 -1.46 -0.30
N SER A 111 19.72 -0.34 -0.98
CA SER A 111 20.63 0.82 -0.84
C SER A 111 20.29 1.67 0.38
N ASN A 112 21.30 2.40 0.89
CA ASN A 112 21.10 3.34 1.99
C ASN A 112 20.50 4.68 1.51
N PHE A 113 20.46 4.93 0.20
CA PHE A 113 20.00 6.19 -0.37
C PHE A 113 18.52 6.24 -0.69
N THR A 114 17.76 5.18 -0.45
CA THR A 114 16.30 5.15 -0.60
C THR A 114 15.62 6.27 0.19
N SER A 115 16.20 6.64 1.34
CA SER A 115 15.68 7.68 2.22
C SER A 115 15.53 9.05 1.53
N GLN A 116 16.38 9.37 0.56
CA GLN A 116 16.32 10.65 -0.18
C GLN A 116 15.05 10.74 -1.03
N LYS A 117 14.65 9.65 -1.67
CA LYS A 117 13.40 9.59 -2.43
C LYS A 117 12.16 9.68 -1.54
N LEU A 118 12.26 9.24 -0.29
CA LEU A 118 11.13 9.16 0.63
C LEU A 118 10.93 10.43 1.46
N ALA A 119 11.89 11.36 1.48
CA ALA A 119 11.87 12.54 2.34
C ALA A 119 10.67 13.49 2.10
N SER A 120 10.19 13.58 0.86
CA SER A 120 9.02 14.39 0.50
C SER A 120 7.84 13.57 0.00
N CYS A 121 7.83 12.28 0.27
CA CYS A 121 6.89 11.33 -0.28
C CYS A 121 5.61 11.26 0.58
N LEU A 122 4.44 11.20 -0.06
CA LEU A 122 3.14 10.89 0.54
C LEU A 122 2.68 9.48 0.18
N LEU A 123 3.15 8.96 -0.96
CA LEU A 123 2.95 7.60 -1.38
C LEU A 123 4.25 6.98 -1.87
N CYS A 124 4.60 5.83 -1.31
CA CYS A 124 5.69 4.98 -1.78
C CYS A 124 5.11 3.77 -2.50
N GLN A 125 5.27 3.72 -3.81
CA GLN A 125 4.98 2.52 -4.61
C GLN A 125 6.25 1.66 -4.65
N MET A 126 6.13 0.40 -4.28
CA MET A 126 7.21 -0.58 -4.34
C MET A 126 6.87 -1.60 -5.43
N ASN A 127 7.74 -1.73 -6.42
CA ASN A 127 7.53 -2.63 -7.55
C ASN A 127 8.49 -3.82 -7.49
N GLU A 128 7.96 -4.99 -7.84
CA GLU A 128 8.73 -6.22 -8.03
C GLU A 128 9.63 -6.56 -6.83
N ILE A 129 9.09 -6.42 -5.63
CA ILE A 129 9.82 -6.75 -4.40
C ILE A 129 10.04 -8.26 -4.36
N LYS A 130 11.30 -8.65 -4.42
CA LYS A 130 11.74 -10.04 -4.32
C LYS A 130 12.63 -10.19 -3.10
N GLY A 131 12.27 -11.07 -2.20
CA GLY A 131 13.16 -11.47 -1.10
C GLY A 131 14.08 -12.59 -1.55
N ASP A 132 15.38 -12.40 -1.47
CA ASP A 132 16.30 -13.53 -1.51
C ASP A 132 16.46 -14.04 -0.07
N PHE A 133 16.03 -15.26 0.16
CA PHE A 133 16.12 -15.92 1.48
C PHE A 133 17.55 -16.08 1.99
N ARG A 134 18.53 -15.99 1.10
CA ARG A 134 19.95 -16.16 1.40
C ARG A 134 20.57 -14.94 2.10
N ASP A 135 20.03 -13.75 1.85
CA ASP A 135 20.58 -12.50 2.38
C ASP A 135 19.97 -12.08 3.73
N GLY A 136 19.26 -12.98 4.40
CA GLY A 136 18.49 -12.61 5.59
C GLY A 136 17.33 -11.65 5.26
N ASN A 137 16.42 -11.46 6.17
CA ASN A 137 15.18 -10.70 5.98
C ASN A 137 15.35 -9.17 5.84
N THR A 138 16.52 -8.66 5.44
CA THR A 138 16.84 -7.22 5.51
C THR A 138 15.90 -6.34 4.70
N VAL A 139 15.49 -6.76 3.49
CA VAL A 139 14.56 -5.99 2.64
C VAL A 139 13.17 -5.98 3.27
N PHE A 140 12.67 -7.14 3.69
CA PHE A 140 11.35 -7.24 4.31
C PHE A 140 11.28 -6.53 5.66
N ASP A 141 12.34 -6.57 6.46
CA ASP A 141 12.39 -5.85 7.73
C ASP A 141 12.44 -4.33 7.50
N LYS A 142 13.15 -3.87 6.47
CA LYS A 142 13.13 -2.48 6.05
C LYS A 142 11.72 -2.05 5.58
N ILE A 143 11.03 -2.88 4.78
CA ILE A 143 9.64 -2.61 4.38
C ILE A 143 8.72 -2.54 5.60
N LYS A 144 8.81 -3.49 6.53
CA LYS A 144 8.04 -3.47 7.77
C LYS A 144 8.24 -2.16 8.54
N THR A 145 9.50 -1.75 8.71
CA THR A 145 9.86 -0.48 9.34
C THR A 145 9.23 0.70 8.62
N LEU A 146 9.36 0.77 7.30
CA LEU A 146 8.77 1.83 6.49
C LEU A 146 7.24 1.88 6.56
N ILE A 147 6.57 0.75 6.79
CA ILE A 147 5.11 0.70 6.97
C ILE A 147 4.72 1.17 8.38
N THR A 148 5.43 0.76 9.42
CA THR A 148 4.96 0.90 10.81
C THR A 148 5.50 2.10 11.54
N GLU A 149 6.72 2.51 11.26
CA GLU A 149 7.38 3.57 12.02
C GLU A 149 6.92 4.96 11.60
N ARG A 150 6.88 5.88 12.56
CA ARG A 150 6.52 7.28 12.33
C ARG A 150 7.69 8.13 11.88
N GLU A 151 8.88 7.60 11.99
CA GLU A 151 10.13 8.23 11.57
C GLU A 151 10.97 7.25 10.78
N PHE A 152 11.79 7.73 9.88
CA PHE A 152 12.75 6.92 9.15
C PHE A 152 14.12 7.61 9.10
N LYS A 153 15.14 6.79 9.03
CA LYS A 153 16.52 7.27 8.95
C LYS A 153 16.79 7.88 7.58
N TYR A 154 17.13 9.15 7.56
CA TYR A 154 17.52 9.90 6.37
C TYR A 154 19.03 9.98 6.27
N GLU A 155 19.59 9.49 5.18
CA GLU A 155 21.03 9.43 4.97
C GLU A 155 21.43 10.28 3.78
N LEU A 156 22.37 11.21 4.03
CA LEU A 156 23.04 11.99 3.02
C LEU A 156 24.50 11.55 2.92
N LYS A 157 25.01 11.53 1.69
CA LYS A 157 26.43 11.17 1.46
C LYS A 157 27.35 12.15 2.17
N GLY A 158 28.20 11.60 3.07
CA GLY A 158 29.21 12.40 3.80
C GLY A 158 28.64 13.24 4.95
N GLN A 159 27.40 13.03 5.37
CA GLN A 159 26.77 13.73 6.50
C GLN A 159 26.27 12.75 7.56
N ASN A 160 26.05 13.26 8.77
CA ASN A 160 25.40 12.49 9.82
C ASN A 160 23.95 12.17 9.44
N SER A 161 23.51 10.98 9.78
CA SER A 161 22.12 10.56 9.57
C SER A 161 21.16 11.40 10.43
N LEU A 162 19.99 11.72 9.87
CA LEU A 162 18.90 12.38 10.57
C LEU A 162 17.70 11.44 10.64
N TYR A 163 16.78 11.68 11.57
CA TYR A 163 15.48 11.03 11.57
C TYR A 163 14.42 12.03 11.09
N LEU A 164 13.68 11.68 10.06
CA LEU A 164 12.61 12.48 9.49
C LEU A 164 11.26 11.83 9.74
N PRO A 165 10.18 12.63 9.93
CA PRO A 165 8.83 12.10 10.03
C PRO A 165 8.44 11.33 8.77
N CYS A 166 7.76 10.19 8.94
CA CYS A 166 7.29 9.33 7.88
C CYS A 166 5.80 9.58 7.61
N TYR A 167 5.49 10.31 6.56
CA TYR A 167 4.11 10.64 6.16
C TYR A 167 3.58 9.74 5.04
N PHE A 168 4.46 9.05 4.32
CA PHE A 168 4.05 8.25 3.17
C PHE A 168 3.37 6.96 3.58
N ASN A 169 2.41 6.56 2.76
CA ASN A 169 1.80 5.24 2.78
C ASN A 169 2.43 4.34 1.72
N VAL A 170 2.30 3.02 1.87
CA VAL A 170 2.98 2.05 1.01
C VAL A 170 1.96 1.25 0.20
N ILE A 171 2.18 1.18 -1.11
CA ILE A 171 1.51 0.25 -2.02
C ILE A 171 2.59 -0.62 -2.67
N ILE A 172 2.39 -1.93 -2.63
CA ILE A 172 3.30 -2.90 -3.25
C ILE A 172 2.61 -3.52 -4.45
N CYS A 173 3.24 -3.41 -5.62
CA CYS A 173 2.75 -4.02 -6.86
C CYS A 173 3.70 -5.14 -7.28
N SER A 174 3.17 -6.33 -7.57
CA SER A 174 3.96 -7.46 -8.02
C SER A 174 3.24 -8.31 -9.07
N ASN A 175 4.02 -8.89 -9.96
CA ASN A 175 3.55 -9.91 -10.90
C ASN A 175 3.68 -11.32 -10.31
N ASP A 176 4.34 -11.46 -9.16
CA ASP A 176 4.51 -12.74 -8.48
C ASP A 176 3.23 -13.12 -7.72
N THR A 177 2.90 -14.41 -7.73
CA THR A 177 1.77 -14.96 -6.96
C THR A 177 2.02 -14.96 -5.44
N LYS A 178 3.28 -14.86 -5.03
CA LYS A 178 3.70 -14.75 -3.62
C LYS A 178 4.64 -13.55 -3.44
N PRO A 179 4.13 -12.32 -3.61
CA PRO A 179 4.97 -11.12 -3.64
C PRO A 179 5.65 -10.82 -2.32
N ILE A 180 5.08 -11.28 -1.23
CA ILE A 180 5.59 -11.11 0.12
C ILE A 180 5.39 -12.40 0.90
N GLN A 181 6.42 -12.85 1.58
CA GLN A 181 6.24 -13.89 2.59
C GLN A 181 5.61 -13.28 3.84
N VAL A 182 4.34 -13.51 3.97
CA VAL A 182 3.55 -13.06 5.11
C VAL A 182 3.37 -14.25 6.03
N SER A 183 3.71 -14.11 7.29
CA SER A 183 3.26 -15.07 8.30
C SER A 183 1.75 -14.91 8.47
N ASP A 184 1.06 -15.99 8.87
CA ASP A 184 -0.40 -15.99 9.10
C ASP A 184 -0.89 -14.92 10.09
N THR A 185 0.02 -14.33 10.85
CA THR A 185 -0.23 -13.26 11.83
C THR A 185 0.15 -11.86 11.31
N ALA A 186 0.51 -11.71 10.05
CA ALA A 186 1.00 -10.44 9.53
C ALA A 186 -0.13 -9.44 9.28
N ARG A 187 -0.35 -8.56 10.24
CA ARG A 187 -1.34 -7.46 10.23
C ARG A 187 -0.94 -6.21 9.45
N ARG A 188 0.24 -6.22 8.79
CA ARG A 188 0.79 -5.03 8.10
C ARG A 188 0.47 -5.00 6.61
N TYR A 189 -0.04 -6.08 6.07
CA TYR A 189 -0.27 -6.23 4.65
C TYR A 189 -1.71 -6.63 4.38
N SER A 190 -2.37 -5.92 3.49
CA SER A 190 -3.66 -6.32 2.90
C SER A 190 -3.39 -6.70 1.46
N VAL A 191 -3.56 -7.99 1.17
CA VAL A 191 -3.17 -8.60 -0.10
C VAL A 191 -4.42 -8.81 -0.96
N PHE A 192 -4.32 -8.38 -2.23
CA PHE A 192 -5.38 -8.42 -3.23
C PHE A 192 -4.87 -9.01 -4.54
#